data_5363e6610ad8b7af4319d5ce314116c6
#
_entry.id   5363e6610ad8b7af4319d5ce314116c6
#
_cell.length_a   1.000
_cell.length_b   1.000
_cell.length_c   1.000
_cell.angle_alpha   90.00
_cell.angle_beta   90.00
_cell.angle_gamma   90.00
#
_symmetry.space_group_name_H-M   'P 1'
#
loop_
_entity.id
_entity.type
_entity.pdbx_description
1 polymer ?
#
loop_
_entity_poly.entity_id
_entity_poly.type
_entity_poly.pdbx_seq_one_letter_code
_entity_poly.pdbx_strand_id
1 'polypeptide(L)'
;MNAAGLAAPNMQDLPPLMGANALLPAVIAIAAQRTGVRRVIHLSSAAVQGPRPVLDASEETAPFSAYSFSKTLGEEALLDLQDYFLEEHPESAPELCILRATSVQGRGRRTTELFAKMASSPFASVAGAGQGKSPVSSVYALSEFVVMLGTFPGELPTIVLQPWEGATVASASLDAGRRKPHHLPEWLCRAAIKAGYKVSELMNDRFSGSVRKVEVMWFGQGIDDSWARKNNLLPTPRVREVLRTAHTALGKKKDRRFANS
;
A
#
# COMPACT_ATOMS: atom_id res chain seq x y z
N MET A 1 -1.84 17.79 5.22
CA MET A 1 -1.68 16.33 5.03
C MET A 1 -1.92 15.58 6.33
N ASN A 2 -2.69 14.49 6.26
CA ASN A 2 -2.88 13.56 7.38
C ASN A 2 -2.21 12.22 7.06
N ALA A 3 -1.07 11.95 7.67
CA ALA A 3 -0.37 10.66 7.63
C ALA A 3 -0.48 9.90 8.99
N ALA A 4 -1.24 10.42 9.93
CA ALA A 4 -1.51 9.74 11.17
C ALA A 4 -2.40 8.52 10.93
N GLY A 5 -2.08 7.43 11.59
CA GLY A 5 -2.81 6.17 11.45
C GLY A 5 -1.99 5.00 11.97
N LEU A 6 -2.66 3.90 12.24
CA LEU A 6 -2.03 2.69 12.72
C LEU A 6 -1.79 1.71 11.58
N ALA A 7 -0.55 1.65 11.09
CA ALA A 7 -0.13 0.75 10.03
C ALA A 7 0.23 -0.65 10.58
N ALA A 8 -0.75 -1.38 11.04
CA ALA A 8 -0.59 -2.67 11.68
C ALA A 8 -1.37 -3.79 10.96
N PRO A 9 -0.93 -4.25 9.76
CA PRO A 9 -1.68 -5.19 8.91
C PRO A 9 -1.89 -6.58 9.53
N ASN A 10 -1.19 -6.90 10.61
CA ASN A 10 -1.35 -8.18 11.33
C ASN A 10 -2.10 -8.03 12.66
N MET A 11 -2.54 -6.82 13.01
CA MET A 11 -3.33 -6.55 14.21
C MET A 11 -4.77 -7.05 13.98
N GLN A 12 -5.31 -7.75 14.94
CA GLN A 12 -6.71 -8.21 14.95
C GLN A 12 -7.58 -7.39 15.90
N ASP A 13 -6.95 -6.59 16.76
CA ASP A 13 -7.63 -5.71 17.71
C ASP A 13 -8.23 -4.50 16.97
N LEU A 14 -9.55 -4.49 16.83
CA LEU A 14 -10.29 -3.47 16.07
C LEU A 14 -10.31 -2.07 16.73
N PRO A 15 -10.57 -1.90 18.05
CA PRO A 15 -10.73 -0.58 18.62
C PRO A 15 -9.56 0.39 18.36
N PRO A 16 -8.28 0.03 18.55
CA PRO A 16 -7.17 0.93 18.22
C PRO A 16 -7.09 1.25 16.71
N LEU A 17 -7.38 0.26 15.85
CA LEU A 17 -7.42 0.45 14.41
C LEU A 17 -8.53 1.41 14.00
N MET A 18 -9.73 1.25 14.58
CA MET A 18 -10.89 2.10 14.31
C MET A 18 -10.63 3.55 14.74
N GLY A 19 -10.10 3.75 15.96
CA GLY A 19 -9.74 5.08 16.44
C GLY A 19 -8.73 5.80 15.54
N ALA A 20 -7.67 5.08 15.15
CA ALA A 20 -6.58 5.69 14.38
C ALA A 20 -6.86 5.81 12.86
N ASN A 21 -7.61 4.86 12.27
CA ASN A 21 -7.76 4.76 10.82
C ASN A 21 -9.13 5.18 10.29
N ALA A 22 -10.17 5.18 11.14
CA ALA A 22 -11.52 5.62 10.77
C ALA A 22 -11.90 6.94 11.46
N LEU A 23 -11.88 7.00 12.78
CA LEU A 23 -12.33 8.19 13.52
C LEU A 23 -11.39 9.39 13.34
N LEU A 24 -10.08 9.20 13.47
CA LEU A 24 -9.11 10.29 13.39
C LEU A 24 -9.14 11.04 12.04
N PRO A 25 -9.21 10.39 10.87
CA PRO A 25 -9.39 11.09 9.59
C PRO A 25 -10.63 11.99 9.56
N ALA A 26 -11.76 11.50 10.04
CA ALA A 26 -13.01 12.28 10.10
C ALA A 26 -12.87 13.51 11.01
N VAL A 27 -12.29 13.35 12.20
CA VAL A 27 -12.02 14.48 13.12
C VAL A 27 -11.12 15.53 12.46
N ILE A 28 -10.09 15.10 11.72
CA ILE A 28 -9.18 16.02 11.01
C ILE A 28 -9.91 16.75 9.88
N ALA A 29 -10.78 16.07 9.12
CA ALA A 29 -11.57 16.69 8.06
C ALA A 29 -12.53 17.77 8.62
N ILE A 30 -13.22 17.47 9.72
CA ILE A 30 -14.10 18.42 10.42
C ILE A 30 -13.29 19.61 10.95
N ALA A 31 -12.13 19.37 11.55
CA ALA A 31 -11.27 20.45 12.04
C ALA A 31 -10.76 21.31 10.88
N ALA A 32 -10.41 20.72 9.74
CA ALA A 32 -9.97 21.41 8.54
C ALA A 32 -11.07 22.35 8.00
N GLN A 33 -12.31 21.86 7.91
CA GLN A 33 -13.47 22.66 7.50
C GLN A 33 -13.67 23.87 8.45
N ARG A 34 -13.66 23.66 9.76
CA ARG A 34 -13.84 24.71 10.77
C ARG A 34 -12.73 25.75 10.80
N THR A 35 -11.54 25.41 10.38
CA THR A 35 -10.36 26.30 10.42
C THR A 35 -10.01 26.87 9.04
N GLY A 36 -10.84 26.64 8.02
CA GLY A 36 -10.63 27.17 6.68
C GLY A 36 -9.42 26.58 5.93
N VAL A 37 -9.06 25.34 6.26
CA VAL A 37 -8.01 24.62 5.50
C VAL A 37 -8.56 24.26 4.13
N ARG A 38 -7.91 24.74 3.08
CA ARG A 38 -8.38 24.57 1.70
C ARG A 38 -8.28 23.15 1.17
N ARG A 39 -7.25 22.39 1.55
CA ARG A 39 -7.00 21.04 1.03
C ARG A 39 -6.49 20.10 2.09
N VAL A 40 -7.08 18.91 2.18
CA VAL A 40 -6.65 17.82 3.07
C VAL A 40 -6.29 16.61 2.23
N ILE A 41 -5.05 16.12 2.34
CA ILE A 41 -4.62 14.85 1.75
C ILE A 41 -4.54 13.83 2.87
N HIS A 42 -5.39 12.79 2.84
CA HIS A 42 -5.39 11.69 3.78
C HIS A 42 -4.65 10.48 3.22
N LEU A 43 -3.66 9.96 3.95
CA LEU A 43 -2.93 8.76 3.56
C LEU A 43 -3.72 7.50 3.95
N SER A 44 -4.36 6.90 2.95
CA SER A 44 -5.02 5.61 3.03
C SER A 44 -4.10 4.47 2.50
N SER A 45 -4.68 3.38 2.10
CA SER A 45 -3.94 2.18 1.64
C SER A 45 -4.66 1.50 0.47
N ALA A 46 -3.93 1.13 -0.56
CA ALA A 46 -4.46 0.30 -1.65
C ALA A 46 -4.96 -1.09 -1.18
N ALA A 47 -4.64 -1.49 0.06
CA ALA A 47 -5.16 -2.73 0.66
C ALA A 47 -6.69 -2.72 0.87
N VAL A 48 -7.35 -1.55 0.83
CA VAL A 48 -8.81 -1.43 0.89
C VAL A 48 -9.49 -2.13 -0.29
N GLN A 49 -8.83 -2.19 -1.45
CA GLN A 49 -9.35 -2.83 -2.66
C GLN A 49 -9.13 -4.35 -2.72
N GLY A 50 -8.38 -4.92 -1.78
CA GLY A 50 -8.21 -6.36 -1.65
C GLY A 50 -7.66 -7.07 -2.91
N PRO A 51 -8.31 -8.18 -3.33
CA PRO A 51 -7.80 -9.04 -4.40
C PRO A 51 -8.13 -8.58 -5.82
N ARG A 52 -8.43 -7.31 -6.05
CA ARG A 52 -8.69 -6.81 -7.41
C ARG A 52 -7.49 -7.01 -8.33
N PRO A 53 -7.70 -7.37 -9.61
CA PRO A 53 -6.61 -7.51 -10.58
C PRO A 53 -5.84 -6.22 -10.82
N VAL A 54 -6.54 -5.08 -10.78
CA VAL A 54 -5.98 -3.74 -10.95
C VAL A 54 -6.46 -2.86 -9.79
N LEU A 55 -5.53 -2.21 -9.12
CA LEU A 55 -5.79 -1.15 -8.16
C LEU A 55 -6.11 0.13 -8.93
N ASP A 56 -7.14 0.84 -8.53
CA ASP A 56 -7.63 2.04 -9.18
C ASP A 56 -8.16 3.09 -8.18
N ALA A 57 -8.67 4.20 -8.70
CA ALA A 57 -9.26 5.28 -7.92
C ALA A 57 -10.78 5.14 -7.73
N SER A 58 -11.38 3.96 -7.99
CA SER A 58 -12.80 3.73 -7.74
C SER A 58 -13.09 3.62 -6.24
N GLU A 59 -14.33 3.88 -5.85
CA GLU A 59 -14.80 3.72 -4.46
C GLU A 59 -15.00 2.25 -4.07
N GLU A 60 -14.92 1.33 -5.03
CA GLU A 60 -15.09 -0.09 -4.73
C GLU A 60 -13.99 -0.60 -3.81
N THR A 61 -14.41 -1.24 -2.73
CA THR A 61 -13.54 -1.82 -1.70
C THR A 61 -13.84 -3.30 -1.49
N ALA A 62 -12.83 -4.05 -1.05
CA ALA A 62 -12.92 -5.47 -0.70
C ALA A 62 -11.91 -5.79 0.42
N PRO A 63 -12.10 -5.23 1.62
CA PRO A 63 -11.14 -5.38 2.71
C PRO A 63 -11.02 -6.85 3.16
N PHE A 64 -9.79 -7.31 3.38
CA PHE A 64 -9.47 -8.71 3.72
C PHE A 64 -8.76 -8.86 5.08
N SER A 65 -8.66 -7.80 5.85
CA SER A 65 -8.03 -7.78 7.18
C SER A 65 -8.64 -6.68 8.04
N ALA A 66 -8.52 -6.79 9.37
CA ALA A 66 -8.95 -5.74 10.29
C ALA A 66 -8.34 -4.36 9.96
N TYR A 67 -7.08 -4.35 9.52
CA TYR A 67 -6.40 -3.14 9.05
C TYR A 67 -7.06 -2.55 7.79
N SER A 68 -7.25 -3.36 6.73
CA SER A 68 -7.88 -2.85 5.51
C SER A 68 -9.32 -2.42 5.76
N PHE A 69 -10.06 -3.14 6.58
CA PHE A 69 -11.42 -2.79 7.00
C PHE A 69 -11.46 -1.43 7.73
N SER A 70 -10.56 -1.20 8.70
CA SER A 70 -10.49 0.09 9.39
C SER A 70 -10.13 1.26 8.47
N LYS A 71 -9.29 1.02 7.44
CA LYS A 71 -8.97 2.02 6.42
C LYS A 71 -10.15 2.29 5.50
N THR A 72 -10.90 1.25 5.09
CA THR A 72 -12.14 1.39 4.30
C THR A 72 -13.15 2.28 5.01
N LEU A 73 -13.42 2.03 6.28
CA LEU A 73 -14.34 2.88 7.06
C LEU A 73 -13.85 4.33 7.19
N GLY A 74 -12.53 4.55 7.20
CA GLY A 74 -11.97 5.89 7.17
C GLY A 74 -12.14 6.59 5.82
N GLU A 75 -12.06 5.86 4.71
CA GLU A 75 -12.37 6.39 3.39
C GLU A 75 -13.85 6.72 3.25
N GLU A 76 -14.75 5.79 3.62
CA GLU A 76 -16.21 6.00 3.62
C GLU A 76 -16.60 7.25 4.42
N ALA A 77 -16.08 7.39 5.65
CA ALA A 77 -16.35 8.57 6.47
C ALA A 77 -15.84 9.88 5.84
N LEU A 78 -14.74 9.85 5.08
CA LEU A 78 -14.24 11.04 4.37
C LEU A 78 -15.08 11.35 3.12
N LEU A 79 -15.58 10.35 2.41
CA LEU A 79 -16.48 10.53 1.27
C LEU A 79 -17.81 11.15 1.74
N ASP A 80 -18.44 10.59 2.77
CA ASP A 80 -19.67 11.12 3.37
C ASP A 80 -19.49 12.57 3.85
N LEU A 81 -18.33 12.87 4.48
CA LEU A 81 -18.01 14.23 4.93
C LEU A 81 -17.77 15.18 3.78
N GLN A 82 -17.17 14.74 2.67
CA GLN A 82 -16.99 15.59 1.48
C GLN A 82 -18.34 16.00 0.92
N ASP A 83 -19.27 15.06 0.76
CA ASP A 83 -20.61 15.33 0.26
C ASP A 83 -21.36 16.27 1.21
N TYR A 84 -21.34 15.99 2.51
CA TYR A 84 -21.94 16.84 3.53
C TYR A 84 -21.38 18.29 3.51
N PHE A 85 -20.05 18.45 3.38
CA PHE A 85 -19.47 19.79 3.33
C PHE A 85 -19.84 20.54 2.07
N LEU A 86 -19.94 19.87 0.93
CA LEU A 86 -20.34 20.49 -0.33
C LEU A 86 -21.81 20.92 -0.32
N GLU A 87 -22.67 20.16 0.36
CA GLU A 87 -24.10 20.49 0.49
C GLU A 87 -24.38 21.60 1.51
N GLU A 88 -23.83 21.47 2.73
CA GLU A 88 -24.19 22.34 3.84
C GLU A 88 -23.22 23.51 4.07
N HIS A 89 -21.98 23.39 3.58
CA HIS A 89 -20.91 24.37 3.82
C HIS A 89 -20.05 24.65 2.57
N PRO A 90 -20.65 24.91 1.39
CA PRO A 90 -19.91 24.96 0.11
C PRO A 90 -18.77 25.99 0.12
N GLU A 91 -18.95 27.15 0.77
CA GLU A 91 -17.95 28.22 0.82
C GLU A 91 -16.71 27.87 1.68
N SER A 92 -16.84 26.90 2.60
CA SER A 92 -15.77 26.49 3.52
C SER A 92 -15.41 25.01 3.41
N ALA A 93 -15.98 24.31 2.43
CA ALA A 93 -15.69 22.91 2.18
C ALA A 93 -14.20 22.73 1.81
N PRO A 94 -13.42 21.93 2.56
CA PRO A 94 -12.08 21.60 2.16
C PRO A 94 -12.11 20.61 1.01
N GLU A 95 -11.18 20.71 0.09
CA GLU A 95 -10.93 19.65 -0.89
C GLU A 95 -10.30 18.44 -0.19
N LEU A 96 -11.05 17.34 -0.04
CA LEU A 96 -10.56 16.11 0.55
C LEU A 96 -10.00 15.19 -0.54
N CYS A 97 -8.76 14.76 -0.38
CA CYS A 97 -8.11 13.81 -1.28
C CYS A 97 -7.61 12.60 -0.50
N ILE A 98 -8.10 11.42 -0.84
CA ILE A 98 -7.74 10.14 -0.26
C ILE A 98 -6.63 9.54 -1.11
N LEU A 99 -5.40 9.51 -0.60
CA LEU A 99 -4.26 8.91 -1.27
C LEU A 99 -4.10 7.44 -0.84
N ARG A 100 -4.44 6.51 -1.72
CA ARG A 100 -4.20 5.07 -1.53
C ARG A 100 -2.74 4.74 -1.80
N ALA A 101 -1.95 4.60 -0.74
CA ALA A 101 -0.56 4.18 -0.82
C ALA A 101 -0.46 2.66 -1.06
N THR A 102 0.49 2.25 -1.88
CA THR A 102 0.82 0.85 -2.13
C THR A 102 1.72 0.28 -1.02
N SER A 103 2.44 -0.81 -1.24
CA SER A 103 3.34 -1.38 -0.23
C SER A 103 4.61 -0.53 -0.08
N VAL A 104 4.56 0.47 0.81
CA VAL A 104 5.62 1.46 1.00
C VAL A 104 6.86 0.84 1.66
N GLN A 105 7.98 0.91 0.96
CA GLN A 105 9.29 0.45 1.41
C GLN A 105 10.14 1.62 1.91
N GLY A 106 10.96 1.36 2.94
CA GLY A 106 11.82 2.39 3.52
C GLY A 106 12.87 1.77 4.44
N ARG A 107 13.96 2.49 4.66
CA ARG A 107 15.03 2.04 5.55
C ARG A 107 14.51 1.85 6.98
N GLY A 108 14.79 0.69 7.60
CA GLY A 108 14.37 0.37 8.96
C GLY A 108 12.89 0.00 9.13
N ARG A 109 12.10 -0.01 8.05
CA ARG A 109 10.71 -0.46 8.12
C ARG A 109 10.65 -2.00 8.19
N ARG A 110 9.87 -2.51 9.15
CA ARG A 110 9.68 -3.96 9.33
C ARG A 110 9.17 -4.67 8.06
N THR A 111 8.27 -4.01 7.31
CA THR A 111 7.75 -4.55 6.04
C THR A 111 8.86 -4.73 5.02
N THR A 112 9.79 -3.78 4.92
CA THR A 112 10.93 -3.83 4.01
C THR A 112 11.94 -4.90 4.42
N GLU A 113 12.24 -5.04 5.72
CA GLU A 113 13.10 -6.10 6.24
C GLU A 113 12.51 -7.49 5.98
N LEU A 114 11.18 -7.66 6.18
CA LEU A 114 10.49 -8.92 5.91
C LEU A 114 10.50 -9.25 4.41
N PHE A 115 10.23 -8.29 3.54
CA PHE A 115 10.26 -8.49 2.10
C PHE A 115 11.67 -8.89 1.64
N ALA A 116 12.71 -8.18 2.09
CA ALA A 116 14.10 -8.52 1.78
C ALA A 116 14.50 -9.91 2.32
N LYS A 117 14.05 -10.29 3.52
CA LYS A 117 14.28 -11.64 4.08
C LYS A 117 13.63 -12.73 3.23
N MET A 118 12.37 -12.53 2.81
CA MET A 118 11.65 -13.48 1.95
C MET A 118 12.32 -13.60 0.58
N ALA A 119 12.67 -12.47 -0.03
CA ALA A 119 13.35 -12.42 -1.33
C ALA A 119 14.78 -13.01 -1.30
N SER A 120 15.45 -12.99 -0.14
CA SER A 120 16.79 -13.61 0.05
C SER A 120 16.72 -15.12 0.30
N SER A 121 15.52 -15.68 0.50
CA SER A 121 15.32 -17.10 0.73
C SER A 121 15.78 -17.92 -0.49
N PRO A 122 16.36 -19.14 -0.28
CA PRO A 122 16.61 -20.07 -1.38
C PRO A 122 15.36 -20.45 -2.19
N PHE A 123 14.19 -20.32 -1.57
CA PHE A 123 12.88 -20.64 -2.17
C PHE A 123 12.16 -19.42 -2.76
N ALA A 124 12.83 -18.25 -2.80
CA ALA A 124 12.25 -17.06 -3.39
C ALA A 124 11.85 -17.33 -4.85
N SER A 125 10.60 -17.11 -5.19
CA SER A 125 10.04 -17.47 -6.49
C SER A 125 9.03 -16.45 -6.99
N VAL A 126 8.80 -16.45 -8.30
CA VAL A 126 7.79 -15.66 -9.01
C VAL A 126 7.03 -16.57 -9.98
N ALA A 127 5.80 -16.21 -10.32
CA ALA A 127 5.01 -16.93 -11.31
C ALA A 127 5.41 -16.53 -12.73
N GLY A 128 5.57 -17.52 -13.61
CA GLY A 128 5.93 -17.30 -15.01
C GLY A 128 7.21 -16.48 -15.16
N ALA A 129 7.19 -15.48 -16.04
CA ALA A 129 8.32 -14.59 -16.28
C ALA A 129 8.49 -13.50 -15.20
N GLY A 130 7.55 -13.39 -14.23
CA GLY A 130 7.62 -12.40 -13.16
C GLY A 130 7.49 -10.94 -13.64
N GLN A 131 6.80 -10.71 -14.77
CA GLN A 131 6.65 -9.39 -15.39
C GLN A 131 5.47 -8.57 -14.82
N GLY A 132 4.65 -9.18 -13.96
CA GLY A 132 3.56 -8.46 -13.30
C GLY A 132 4.07 -7.23 -12.54
N LYS A 133 3.28 -6.15 -12.53
CA LYS A 133 3.60 -4.94 -11.77
C LYS A 133 3.67 -5.27 -10.28
N SER A 134 4.79 -5.00 -9.63
CA SER A 134 4.89 -5.12 -8.18
C SER A 134 4.30 -3.88 -7.53
N PRO A 135 3.31 -4.00 -6.62
CA PRO A 135 2.72 -2.86 -5.93
C PRO A 135 3.59 -2.41 -4.74
N VAL A 136 4.91 -2.39 -4.94
CA VAL A 136 5.86 -1.83 -3.98
C VAL A 136 6.24 -0.42 -4.39
N SER A 137 6.37 0.44 -3.42
CA SER A 137 6.76 1.84 -3.61
C SER A 137 7.79 2.26 -2.56
N SER A 138 8.49 3.37 -2.79
CA SER A 138 9.42 3.92 -1.82
C SER A 138 8.76 5.02 -0.98
N VAL A 139 9.21 5.17 0.26
CA VAL A 139 8.80 6.30 1.11
C VAL A 139 9.16 7.64 0.46
N TYR A 140 10.24 7.68 -0.34
CA TYR A 140 10.69 8.90 -1.04
C TYR A 140 9.71 9.31 -2.14
N ALA A 141 9.35 8.38 -3.03
CA ALA A 141 8.37 8.65 -4.08
C ALA A 141 6.98 8.97 -3.50
N LEU A 142 6.58 8.30 -2.41
CA LEU A 142 5.35 8.65 -1.70
C LEU A 142 5.39 10.08 -1.18
N SER A 143 6.49 10.48 -0.52
CA SER A 143 6.63 11.84 0.03
C SER A 143 6.65 12.90 -1.08
N GLU A 144 7.36 12.65 -2.18
CA GLU A 144 7.39 13.52 -3.36
C GLU A 144 5.98 13.65 -3.97
N PHE A 145 5.26 12.55 -4.13
CA PHE A 145 3.92 12.56 -4.67
C PHE A 145 2.92 13.32 -3.77
N VAL A 146 3.04 13.19 -2.45
CA VAL A 146 2.24 13.99 -1.51
C VAL A 146 2.50 15.49 -1.67
N VAL A 147 3.75 15.90 -1.86
CA VAL A 147 4.08 17.32 -2.11
C VAL A 147 3.48 17.77 -3.43
N MET A 148 3.60 16.97 -4.49
CA MET A 148 2.99 17.27 -5.79
C MET A 148 1.47 17.45 -5.69
N LEU A 149 0.76 16.56 -4.98
CA LEU A 149 -0.67 16.69 -4.72
C LEU A 149 -0.98 17.96 -3.92
N GLY A 150 -0.20 18.24 -2.88
CA GLY A 150 -0.39 19.43 -2.02
C GLY A 150 -0.22 20.75 -2.75
N THR A 151 0.64 20.78 -3.76
CA THR A 151 0.95 21.99 -4.56
C THR A 151 0.28 22.01 -5.94
N PHE A 152 -0.50 20.98 -6.27
CA PHE A 152 -1.19 20.92 -7.56
C PHE A 152 -2.17 22.09 -7.69
N PRO A 153 -2.10 22.88 -8.79
CA PRO A 153 -2.91 24.09 -8.93
C PRO A 153 -4.37 23.82 -9.27
N GLY A 154 -4.68 22.61 -9.81
CA GLY A 154 -6.03 22.20 -10.16
C GLY A 154 -6.75 21.48 -9.03
N GLU A 155 -7.96 21.03 -9.32
CA GLU A 155 -8.75 20.16 -8.43
C GLU A 155 -8.19 18.75 -8.44
N LEU A 156 -8.12 18.12 -7.25
CA LEU A 156 -7.73 16.73 -7.09
C LEU A 156 -8.96 15.82 -7.17
N PRO A 157 -8.83 14.61 -7.74
CA PRO A 157 -9.83 13.58 -7.52
C PRO A 157 -9.95 13.26 -6.03
N THR A 158 -11.15 12.92 -5.58
CA THR A 158 -11.40 12.53 -4.19
C THR A 158 -10.57 11.32 -3.78
N ILE A 159 -10.33 10.39 -4.71
CA ILE A 159 -9.43 9.24 -4.51
C ILE A 159 -8.31 9.29 -5.54
N VAL A 160 -7.08 9.12 -5.07
CA VAL A 160 -5.88 9.04 -5.91
C VAL A 160 -5.05 7.83 -5.50
N LEU A 161 -4.55 7.10 -6.48
CA LEU A 161 -3.65 5.97 -6.24
C LEU A 161 -2.18 6.42 -6.38
N GLN A 162 -1.33 5.94 -5.48
CA GLN A 162 0.12 6.17 -5.60
C GLN A 162 0.65 5.58 -6.92
N PRO A 163 1.39 6.35 -7.74
CA PRO A 163 1.91 5.88 -9.02
C PRO A 163 2.88 4.70 -8.88
N TRP A 164 2.89 3.85 -9.91
CA TRP A 164 3.81 2.73 -9.99
C TRP A 164 5.24 3.19 -10.29
N GLU A 165 6.21 2.70 -9.52
CA GLU A 165 7.63 3.05 -9.65
C GLU A 165 8.43 2.13 -10.61
N GLY A 166 7.75 1.41 -11.50
CA GLY A 166 8.41 0.64 -12.57
C GLY A 166 8.97 -0.73 -12.16
N ALA A 167 8.78 -1.18 -10.90
CA ALA A 167 9.28 -2.48 -10.47
C ALA A 167 8.32 -3.62 -10.83
N THR A 168 8.81 -4.66 -11.50
CA THR A 168 8.09 -5.93 -11.66
C THR A 168 8.32 -6.83 -10.45
N VAL A 169 7.52 -7.89 -10.29
CA VAL A 169 7.72 -8.83 -9.18
C VAL A 169 9.10 -9.49 -9.22
N ALA A 170 9.61 -9.82 -10.42
CA ALA A 170 10.95 -10.37 -10.58
C ALA A 170 12.05 -9.36 -10.21
N SER A 171 11.94 -8.10 -10.68
CA SER A 171 12.92 -7.06 -10.38
C SER A 171 12.90 -6.64 -8.91
N ALA A 172 11.73 -6.53 -8.29
CA ALA A 172 11.60 -6.21 -6.88
C ALA A 172 12.20 -7.33 -6.00
N SER A 173 11.93 -8.60 -6.33
CA SER A 173 12.52 -9.75 -5.63
C SER A 173 14.05 -9.78 -5.79
N LEU A 174 14.57 -9.56 -7.01
CA LEU A 174 16.00 -9.50 -7.27
C LEU A 174 16.69 -8.38 -6.48
N ASP A 175 16.12 -7.16 -6.50
CA ASP A 175 16.71 -6.01 -5.83
C ASP A 175 16.69 -6.16 -4.29
N ALA A 176 15.61 -6.72 -3.74
CA ALA A 176 15.48 -6.96 -2.30
C ALA A 176 16.32 -8.15 -1.79
N GLY A 177 16.36 -9.23 -2.57
CA GLY A 177 17.04 -10.48 -2.18
C GLY A 177 18.47 -10.57 -2.65
N ARG A 178 18.91 -9.74 -3.60
CA ARG A 178 20.22 -9.81 -4.29
C ARG A 178 20.48 -11.15 -4.95
N ARG A 179 19.41 -11.91 -5.17
CA ARG A 179 19.40 -13.23 -5.80
C ARG A 179 18.25 -13.33 -6.79
N LYS A 180 18.46 -13.95 -7.93
CA LYS A 180 17.41 -14.21 -8.92
C LYS A 180 16.37 -15.14 -8.29
N PRO A 181 15.07 -14.78 -8.31
CA PRO A 181 14.01 -15.66 -7.87
C PRO A 181 13.86 -16.85 -8.83
N HIS A 182 13.32 -17.97 -8.34
CA HIS A 182 12.96 -19.10 -9.19
C HIS A 182 11.69 -18.76 -9.97
N HIS A 183 11.66 -19.14 -11.24
CA HIS A 183 10.50 -18.97 -12.11
C HIS A 183 9.66 -20.26 -12.06
N LEU A 184 8.48 -20.17 -11.45
CA LEU A 184 7.55 -21.30 -11.35
C LEU A 184 6.48 -21.22 -12.44
N PRO A 185 5.98 -22.37 -12.96
CA PRO A 185 4.87 -22.39 -13.91
C PRO A 185 3.64 -21.66 -13.32
N GLU A 186 3.03 -20.75 -14.10
CA GLU A 186 1.89 -19.96 -13.63
C GLU A 186 0.71 -20.82 -13.15
N TRP A 187 0.43 -21.93 -13.88
CA TRP A 187 -0.67 -22.83 -13.54
C TRP A 187 -0.48 -23.45 -12.15
N LEU A 188 0.77 -23.80 -11.79
CA LEU A 188 1.09 -24.35 -10.48
C LEU A 188 0.90 -23.32 -9.38
N CYS A 189 1.39 -22.09 -9.61
CA CYS A 189 1.19 -20.98 -8.66
C CYS A 189 -0.31 -20.67 -8.49
N ARG A 190 -1.10 -20.63 -9.56
CA ARG A 190 -2.56 -20.42 -9.49
C ARG A 190 -3.26 -21.54 -8.72
N ALA A 191 -2.88 -22.80 -8.96
CA ALA A 191 -3.43 -23.93 -8.21
C ALA A 191 -3.09 -23.84 -6.71
N ALA A 192 -1.84 -23.50 -6.36
CA ALA A 192 -1.40 -23.34 -4.98
C ALA A 192 -2.15 -22.18 -4.26
N ILE A 193 -2.37 -21.04 -4.93
CA ILE A 193 -3.15 -19.92 -4.39
C ILE A 193 -4.61 -20.32 -4.16
N LYS A 194 -5.25 -20.98 -5.13
CA LYS A 194 -6.63 -21.49 -4.96
C LYS A 194 -6.75 -22.46 -3.77
N ALA A 195 -5.81 -23.39 -3.66
CA ALA A 195 -5.77 -24.32 -2.53
C ALA A 195 -5.57 -23.56 -1.20
N GLY A 196 -4.68 -22.56 -1.17
CA GLY A 196 -4.43 -21.73 -0.01
C GLY A 196 -5.68 -20.97 0.45
N TYR A 197 -6.46 -20.39 -0.45
CA TYR A 197 -7.71 -19.73 -0.10
C TYR A 197 -8.76 -20.72 0.42
N LYS A 198 -8.91 -21.91 -0.21
CA LYS A 198 -9.82 -22.94 0.29
C LYS A 198 -9.45 -23.42 1.70
N VAL A 199 -8.17 -23.62 1.97
CA VAL A 199 -7.70 -23.98 3.33
C VAL A 199 -7.97 -22.84 4.31
N SER A 200 -7.77 -21.58 3.90
CA SER A 200 -8.07 -20.41 4.73
C SER A 200 -9.57 -20.33 5.08
N GLU A 201 -10.44 -20.52 4.09
CA GLU A 201 -11.91 -20.55 4.27
C GLU A 201 -12.34 -21.62 5.28
N LEU A 202 -11.79 -22.84 5.17
CA LEU A 202 -12.04 -23.92 6.14
C LEU A 202 -11.53 -23.59 7.56
N MET A 203 -10.62 -22.65 7.70
CA MET A 203 -10.04 -22.18 8.96
C MET A 203 -10.52 -20.77 9.37
N ASN A 204 -11.74 -20.40 9.00
CA ASN A 204 -12.36 -19.10 9.30
C ASN A 204 -11.51 -17.91 8.81
N ASP A 205 -11.02 -17.99 7.59
CA ASP A 205 -10.21 -16.94 6.90
C ASP A 205 -8.92 -16.50 7.62
N ARG A 206 -8.46 -17.33 8.55
CA ARG A 206 -7.27 -17.03 9.36
C ARG A 206 -5.99 -16.77 8.55
N PHE A 207 -5.87 -17.35 7.36
CA PHE A 207 -4.68 -17.29 6.51
C PHE A 207 -4.87 -16.49 5.22
N SER A 208 -6.05 -15.95 4.94
CA SER A 208 -6.38 -15.21 3.72
C SER A 208 -5.36 -14.09 3.42
N GLY A 209 -5.02 -13.29 4.41
CA GLY A 209 -4.01 -12.25 4.29
C GLY A 209 -2.59 -12.77 3.98
N SER A 210 -2.22 -13.97 4.44
CA SER A 210 -0.93 -14.58 4.12
C SER A 210 -0.92 -15.12 2.69
N VAL A 211 -1.99 -15.78 2.28
CA VAL A 211 -2.17 -16.26 0.89
C VAL A 211 -2.14 -15.09 -0.08
N ARG A 212 -2.84 -13.99 0.25
CA ARG A 212 -2.83 -12.78 -0.56
C ARG A 212 -1.43 -12.17 -0.73
N LYS A 213 -0.62 -12.14 0.33
CA LYS A 213 0.77 -11.66 0.23
C LYS A 213 1.60 -12.50 -0.75
N VAL A 214 1.46 -13.83 -0.70
CA VAL A 214 2.15 -14.74 -1.64
C VAL A 214 1.64 -14.52 -3.07
N GLU A 215 0.33 -14.38 -3.26
CA GLU A 215 -0.28 -14.12 -4.56
C GLU A 215 0.30 -12.85 -5.20
N VAL A 216 0.33 -11.73 -4.45
CA VAL A 216 0.90 -10.46 -4.91
C VAL A 216 2.41 -10.56 -5.18
N MET A 217 3.14 -11.35 -4.40
CA MET A 217 4.57 -11.59 -4.64
C MET A 217 4.84 -12.42 -5.88
N TRP A 218 3.93 -13.33 -6.26
CA TRP A 218 4.08 -14.18 -7.44
C TRP A 218 3.61 -13.50 -8.71
N PHE A 219 2.44 -12.88 -8.69
CA PHE A 219 1.77 -12.37 -9.88
C PHE A 219 1.85 -10.86 -10.01
N GLY A 220 2.13 -10.16 -8.92
CA GLY A 220 1.97 -8.71 -8.85
C GLY A 220 0.49 -8.30 -8.78
N GLN A 221 0.25 -7.03 -9.02
CA GLN A 221 -1.09 -6.44 -9.10
C GLN A 221 -1.03 -5.23 -10.02
N GLY A 222 -1.99 -5.08 -10.92
CA GLY A 222 -2.11 -3.92 -11.79
C GLY A 222 -2.24 -2.64 -10.96
N ILE A 223 -1.76 -1.52 -11.51
CA ILE A 223 -1.90 -0.20 -10.90
C ILE A 223 -2.33 0.74 -12.02
N ASP A 224 -3.50 1.37 -11.84
CA ASP A 224 -3.97 2.44 -12.71
C ASP A 224 -3.50 3.79 -12.14
N ASP A 225 -2.41 4.28 -12.69
CA ASP A 225 -1.84 5.58 -12.39
C ASP A 225 -2.08 6.61 -13.51
N SER A 226 -3.12 6.39 -14.33
CA SER A 226 -3.42 7.17 -15.53
C SER A 226 -3.66 8.66 -15.21
N TRP A 227 -4.35 8.97 -14.12
CA TRP A 227 -4.58 10.36 -13.71
C TRP A 227 -3.27 11.08 -13.39
N ALA A 228 -2.39 10.46 -12.60
CA ALA A 228 -1.10 11.03 -12.25
C ALA A 228 -0.21 11.23 -13.48
N ARG A 229 -0.22 10.27 -14.42
CA ARG A 229 0.49 10.39 -15.71
C ARG A 229 -0.02 11.54 -16.55
N LYS A 230 -1.34 11.65 -16.70
CA LYS A 230 -1.99 12.71 -17.49
C LYS A 230 -1.63 14.11 -16.96
N ASN A 231 -1.46 14.25 -15.66
CA ASN A 231 -1.15 15.52 -15.00
C ASN A 231 0.36 15.73 -14.73
N ASN A 232 1.24 14.87 -15.27
CA ASN A 232 2.70 14.92 -15.06
C ASN A 232 3.12 14.88 -13.58
N LEU A 233 2.36 14.16 -12.76
CA LEU A 233 2.59 13.99 -11.31
C LEU A 233 3.26 12.65 -11.00
N LEU A 234 4.29 12.28 -11.77
CA LEU A 234 5.04 11.06 -11.53
C LEU A 234 6.25 11.35 -10.66
N PRO A 235 6.32 10.82 -9.43
CA PRO A 235 7.48 10.99 -8.58
C PRO A 235 8.70 10.23 -9.13
N THR A 236 9.88 10.63 -8.70
CA THR A 236 11.14 9.96 -9.07
C THR A 236 11.17 8.53 -8.50
N PRO A 237 11.30 7.48 -9.35
CA PRO A 237 11.32 6.11 -8.89
C PRO A 237 12.56 5.79 -8.04
N ARG A 238 12.39 5.40 -6.78
CA ARG A 238 13.48 5.04 -5.84
C ARG A 238 13.32 3.69 -5.16
N VAL A 239 12.26 2.97 -5.47
CA VAL A 239 11.95 1.69 -4.79
C VAL A 239 13.08 0.67 -4.95
N ARG A 240 13.71 0.59 -6.12
CA ARG A 240 14.82 -0.33 -6.39
C ARG A 240 16.05 -0.03 -5.52
N GLU A 241 16.39 1.24 -5.34
CA GLU A 241 17.47 1.68 -4.46
C GLU A 241 17.18 1.32 -3.00
N VAL A 242 15.95 1.60 -2.53
CA VAL A 242 15.51 1.26 -1.17
C VAL A 242 15.61 -0.23 -0.90
N LEU A 243 15.13 -1.07 -1.83
CA LEU A 243 15.18 -2.52 -1.70
C LEU A 243 16.61 -3.06 -1.64
N ARG A 244 17.51 -2.54 -2.49
CA ARG A 244 18.94 -2.91 -2.47
C ARG A 244 19.62 -2.56 -1.15
N THR A 245 19.28 -1.40 -0.59
CA THR A 245 19.86 -0.91 0.68
C THR A 245 19.36 -1.76 1.87
N ALA A 246 18.10 -2.22 1.81
CA ALA A 246 17.51 -3.06 2.86
C ALA A 246 18.25 -4.41 3.01
N HIS A 247 18.64 -5.03 1.90
CA HIS A 247 19.43 -6.27 1.93
C HIS A 247 20.77 -6.09 2.66
N THR A 248 21.47 -5.01 2.37
CA THR A 248 22.78 -4.71 3.02
C THR A 248 22.64 -4.51 4.54
N ALA A 249 21.52 -3.90 4.98
CA ALA A 249 21.23 -3.73 6.40
C ALA A 249 20.96 -5.05 7.13
N LEU A 250 20.34 -6.04 6.46
CA LEU A 250 20.10 -7.39 7.01
C LEU A 250 21.43 -8.14 7.23
N GLY A 251 22.38 -8.05 6.30
CA GLY A 251 23.71 -8.65 6.44
C GLY A 251 24.44 -8.13 7.68
N LYS A 252 24.53 -6.80 7.83
CA LYS A 252 25.17 -6.16 9.00
C LYS A 252 24.49 -6.52 10.33
N LYS A 253 23.18 -6.74 10.36
CA LYS A 253 22.43 -7.13 11.56
C LYS A 253 22.75 -8.58 11.96
N LYS A 254 23.01 -9.45 11.00
CA LYS A 254 23.41 -10.86 11.21
C LYS A 254 24.81 -10.93 11.78
N ASP A 255 25.77 -10.21 11.21
CA ASP A 255 27.16 -10.17 11.65
C ASP A 255 27.29 -9.65 13.10
N ARG A 256 26.52 -8.61 13.48
CA ARG A 256 26.50 -8.10 14.87
C ARG A 256 25.93 -9.10 15.89
N ARG A 257 25.02 -9.99 15.49
CA ARG A 257 24.50 -11.03 16.41
C ARG A 257 25.54 -12.14 16.68
N PHE A 258 26.34 -12.46 15.69
CA PHE A 258 27.43 -13.45 15.85
C PHE A 258 28.66 -12.86 16.57
N ALA A 259 28.87 -11.57 16.58
CA ALA A 259 29.95 -10.90 17.32
C ALA A 259 29.64 -10.70 18.81
N ASN A 260 28.40 -10.87 19.25
CA ASN A 260 27.92 -10.68 20.63
C ASN A 260 27.41 -11.99 21.25
N SER A 261 27.62 -13.14 20.63
CA SER A 261 27.43 -14.51 21.10
C SER A 261 28.77 -15.20 21.30
#